data_681d2b3b1a9225345f1a4013d539aee9
#
_entry.id   681d2b3b1a9225345f1a4013d539aee9
#
_cell.length_a   1.000
_cell.length_b   1.000
_cell.length_c   1.000
_cell.angle_alpha   90.00
_cell.angle_beta   90.00
_cell.angle_gamma   90.00
#
_symmetry.space_group_name_H-M   'P 1'
#
loop_
_entity.id
_entity.type
_entity.pdbx_description
1 polymer ?
#
loop_
_entity_poly.entity_id
_entity_poly.type
_entity_poly.pdbx_seq_one_letter_code
_entity_poly.pdbx_strand_id
1 'polypeptide(L)'
;LSSFKKIKDENYSKHTNAYIFILRQVSLSILDKNWHNHIQELTNIRMSVSLSGYGGKDPVNEFRKASLSAFNQLIYEIQKQMVLVLNNIRVEKKSENQEDKNIEPITKKIGRNDPCPCGSGKKYKQCHGSN
;
A
#
# COMPACT_ATOMS: atom_id res chain seq x y z
N LEU A 1 12.33 -12.21 -21.17
CA LEU A 1 13.15 -12.48 -19.97
C LEU A 1 14.37 -11.56 -19.87
N SER A 2 15.06 -11.24 -20.97
CA SER A 2 16.24 -10.36 -20.99
C SER A 2 15.92 -8.91 -20.60
N SER A 3 14.84 -8.34 -21.11
CA SER A 3 14.40 -6.97 -20.80
C SER A 3 14.03 -6.82 -19.33
N PHE A 4 13.34 -7.79 -18.75
CA PHE A 4 12.97 -7.81 -17.34
C PHE A 4 14.19 -7.83 -16.43
N LYS A 5 15.19 -8.63 -16.74
CA LYS A 5 16.45 -8.73 -16.00
C LYS A 5 17.21 -7.41 -16.03
N LYS A 6 17.27 -6.74 -17.19
CA LYS A 6 17.95 -5.46 -17.36
C LYS A 6 17.31 -4.34 -16.57
N ILE A 7 15.98 -4.23 -16.58
CA ILE A 7 15.23 -3.22 -15.78
C ILE A 7 15.45 -3.45 -14.28
N LYS A 8 15.43 -4.70 -13.84
CA LYS A 8 15.69 -5.07 -12.45
C LYS A 8 17.09 -4.64 -12.02
N ASP A 9 18.09 -4.94 -12.83
CA ASP A 9 19.51 -4.66 -12.52
C ASP A 9 19.78 -3.15 -12.46
N GLU A 10 19.21 -2.35 -13.37
CA GLU A 10 19.32 -0.89 -13.35
C GLU A 10 18.69 -0.25 -12.12
N ASN A 11 17.48 -0.65 -11.74
CA ASN A 11 16.78 -0.12 -10.58
C ASN A 11 17.44 -0.57 -9.27
N TYR A 12 17.90 -1.81 -9.22
CA TYR A 12 18.57 -2.37 -8.05
C TYR A 12 19.90 -1.68 -7.74
N SER A 13 20.70 -1.38 -8.76
CA SER A 13 22.02 -0.76 -8.57
C SER A 13 21.94 0.71 -8.12
N LYS A 14 20.90 1.44 -8.54
CA LYS A 14 20.80 2.88 -8.28
C LYS A 14 20.13 3.24 -6.95
N HIS A 15 19.15 2.45 -6.49
CA HIS A 15 18.30 2.79 -5.34
C HIS A 15 17.85 1.57 -4.53
N THR A 16 18.79 0.74 -4.11
CA THR A 16 18.49 -0.57 -3.52
C THR A 16 17.46 -0.51 -2.39
N ASN A 17 17.65 0.36 -1.41
CA ASN A 17 16.76 0.42 -0.24
C ASN A 17 15.37 0.95 -0.56
N ALA A 18 15.27 2.02 -1.35
CA ALA A 18 13.99 2.61 -1.76
C ALA A 18 13.23 1.64 -2.68
N TYR A 19 13.92 1.01 -3.61
CA TYR A 19 13.34 0.04 -4.52
C TYR A 19 12.79 -1.19 -3.77
N ILE A 20 13.55 -1.76 -2.85
CA ILE A 20 13.10 -2.89 -2.02
C ILE A 20 11.91 -2.50 -1.16
N PHE A 21 11.91 -1.30 -0.57
CA PHE A 21 10.78 -0.83 0.22
C PHE A 21 9.51 -0.73 -0.61
N ILE A 22 9.58 -0.10 -1.79
CA ILE A 22 8.44 0.01 -2.71
C ILE A 22 7.94 -1.36 -3.15
N LEU A 23 8.85 -2.25 -3.56
CA LEU A 23 8.49 -3.62 -3.93
C LEU A 23 7.74 -4.34 -2.82
N ARG A 24 8.24 -4.25 -1.59
CA ARG A 24 7.60 -4.88 -0.42
C ARG A 24 6.18 -4.36 -0.22
N GLN A 25 5.99 -3.03 -0.21
CA GLN A 25 4.67 -2.42 -0.01
C GLN A 25 3.68 -2.82 -1.10
N VAL A 26 4.11 -2.74 -2.35
CA VAL A 26 3.25 -3.09 -3.49
C VAL A 26 2.93 -4.58 -3.51
N SER A 27 3.91 -5.44 -3.22
CA SER A 27 3.70 -6.89 -3.17
C SER A 27 2.69 -7.28 -2.09
N LEU A 28 2.80 -6.70 -0.90
CA LEU A 28 1.85 -6.92 0.18
C LEU A 28 0.44 -6.44 -0.20
N SER A 29 0.33 -5.25 -0.79
CA SER A 29 -0.98 -4.72 -1.23
C SER A 29 -1.65 -5.61 -2.30
N ILE A 30 -0.88 -6.11 -3.27
CA ILE A 30 -1.38 -7.04 -4.28
C ILE A 30 -1.87 -8.34 -3.63
N LEU A 31 -1.08 -8.89 -2.71
CA LEU A 31 -1.40 -10.13 -2.02
C LEU A 31 -2.66 -9.97 -1.18
N ASP A 32 -2.75 -8.93 -0.36
CA ASP A 32 -3.89 -8.67 0.52
C ASP A 32 -5.20 -8.51 -0.27
N LYS A 33 -5.16 -7.72 -1.35
CA LYS A 33 -6.33 -7.50 -2.20
C LYS A 33 -6.83 -8.81 -2.86
N ASN A 34 -5.91 -9.56 -3.45
CA ASN A 34 -6.27 -10.80 -4.15
C ASN A 34 -6.68 -11.90 -3.16
N TRP A 35 -6.05 -11.95 -1.99
CA TRP A 35 -6.44 -12.87 -0.91
C TRP A 35 -7.85 -12.58 -0.39
N HIS A 36 -8.17 -11.31 -0.14
CA HIS A 36 -9.51 -10.91 0.29
C HIS A 36 -10.59 -11.36 -0.71
N ASN A 37 -10.36 -11.11 -2.01
CA ASN A 37 -11.28 -11.54 -3.06
C ASN A 37 -11.42 -13.06 -3.12
N HIS A 38 -10.31 -13.79 -2.94
CA HIS A 38 -10.32 -15.25 -2.93
C HIS A 38 -11.15 -15.83 -1.78
N ILE A 39 -11.06 -15.26 -0.57
CA ILE A 39 -11.89 -15.69 0.56
C ILE A 39 -13.38 -15.48 0.29
N GLN A 40 -13.73 -14.36 -0.35
CA GLN A 40 -15.13 -14.13 -0.77
C GLN A 40 -15.58 -15.15 -1.81
N GLU A 41 -14.74 -15.46 -2.79
CA GLU A 41 -15.03 -16.47 -3.80
C GLU A 41 -15.20 -17.87 -3.20
N LEU A 42 -14.33 -18.28 -2.27
CA LEU A 42 -14.49 -19.55 -1.55
C LEU A 42 -15.82 -19.61 -0.78
N THR A 43 -16.26 -18.50 -0.20
CA THR A 43 -17.55 -18.41 0.48
C THR A 43 -18.70 -18.62 -0.50
N ASN A 44 -18.63 -18.00 -1.67
CA ASN A 44 -19.64 -18.17 -2.74
C ASN A 44 -19.66 -19.61 -3.28
N ILE A 45 -18.48 -20.22 -3.50
CA ILE A 45 -18.36 -21.62 -3.90
C ILE A 45 -19.01 -22.53 -2.85
N ARG A 46 -18.74 -22.30 -1.57
CA ARG A 46 -19.32 -23.08 -0.48
C ARG A 46 -20.86 -23.01 -0.49
N MET A 47 -21.43 -21.82 -0.70
CA MET A 47 -22.87 -21.64 -0.77
C MET A 47 -23.47 -22.35 -1.99
N SER A 48 -22.85 -22.22 -3.17
CA SER A 48 -23.33 -22.84 -4.40
C SER A 48 -23.28 -24.36 -4.35
N VAL A 49 -22.20 -24.91 -3.79
CA VAL A 49 -21.99 -26.36 -3.66
C VAL A 49 -22.97 -26.99 -2.64
N SER A 50 -23.37 -26.26 -1.59
CA SER A 50 -24.36 -26.76 -0.64
C SER A 50 -25.71 -27.07 -1.30
N LEU A 51 -26.03 -26.37 -2.38
CA LEU A 51 -27.26 -26.59 -3.19
C LEU A 51 -27.10 -27.77 -4.16
N SER A 52 -25.89 -28.14 -4.57
CA SER A 52 -25.62 -29.20 -5.54
C SER A 52 -25.93 -30.61 -5.00
N GLY A 53 -25.96 -30.75 -3.66
CA GLY A 53 -26.36 -32.00 -2.98
C GLY A 53 -27.74 -32.49 -3.38
N TYR A 54 -28.67 -31.60 -3.73
CA TYR A 54 -30.00 -31.95 -4.25
C TYR A 54 -29.97 -32.61 -5.65
N GLY A 55 -28.87 -32.41 -6.41
CA GLY A 55 -28.65 -32.98 -7.74
C GLY A 55 -27.89 -34.31 -7.78
N GLY A 56 -27.68 -34.97 -6.61
CA GLY A 56 -27.02 -36.26 -6.56
C GLY A 56 -25.48 -36.20 -6.76
N LYS A 57 -24.89 -35.01 -6.76
CA LYS A 57 -23.42 -34.82 -6.80
C LYS A 57 -22.87 -34.78 -5.37
N ASP A 58 -21.64 -35.29 -5.21
CA ASP A 58 -20.93 -35.21 -3.93
C ASP A 58 -20.45 -33.76 -3.69
N PRO A 59 -21.04 -33.04 -2.72
CA PRO A 59 -20.69 -31.65 -2.44
C PRO A 59 -19.22 -31.46 -2.07
N VAL A 60 -18.59 -32.43 -1.40
CA VAL A 60 -17.19 -32.32 -0.99
C VAL A 60 -16.25 -32.34 -2.18
N ASN A 61 -16.50 -33.23 -3.15
CA ASN A 61 -15.70 -33.31 -4.37
C ASN A 61 -15.90 -32.08 -5.27
N GLU A 62 -17.12 -31.59 -5.38
CA GLU A 62 -17.40 -30.36 -6.15
C GLU A 62 -16.72 -29.15 -5.51
N PHE A 63 -16.78 -29.00 -4.16
CA PHE A 63 -16.07 -27.94 -3.47
C PHE A 63 -14.55 -28.03 -3.69
N ARG A 64 -13.97 -29.24 -3.59
CA ARG A 64 -12.55 -29.44 -3.79
C ARG A 64 -12.09 -29.02 -5.19
N LYS A 65 -12.83 -29.40 -6.22
CA LYS A 65 -12.52 -29.03 -7.61
C LYS A 65 -12.62 -27.52 -7.82
N ALA A 66 -13.72 -26.90 -7.37
CA ALA A 66 -13.95 -25.48 -7.54
C ALA A 66 -12.93 -24.63 -6.75
N SER A 67 -12.62 -25.00 -5.52
CA SER A 67 -11.63 -24.27 -4.70
C SER A 67 -10.21 -24.41 -5.25
N LEU A 68 -9.83 -25.56 -5.82
CA LEU A 68 -8.54 -25.71 -6.49
C LEU A 68 -8.45 -24.80 -7.73
N SER A 69 -9.51 -24.73 -8.52
CA SER A 69 -9.57 -23.82 -9.67
C SER A 69 -9.46 -22.37 -9.25
N ALA A 70 -10.21 -21.95 -8.23
CA ALA A 70 -10.15 -20.60 -7.68
C ALA A 70 -8.74 -20.26 -7.12
N PHE A 71 -8.08 -21.21 -6.47
CA PHE A 71 -6.71 -21.01 -5.97
C PHE A 71 -5.70 -20.85 -7.12
N ASN A 72 -5.80 -21.65 -8.17
CA ASN A 72 -4.94 -21.49 -9.35
C ASN A 72 -5.15 -20.12 -10.01
N GLN A 73 -6.39 -19.64 -10.07
CA GLN A 73 -6.69 -18.30 -10.56
C GLN A 73 -6.09 -17.21 -9.67
N LEU A 74 -6.16 -17.35 -8.35
CA LEU A 74 -5.51 -16.45 -7.40
C LEU A 74 -4.01 -16.33 -7.68
N ILE A 75 -3.30 -17.46 -7.80
CA ILE A 75 -1.86 -17.46 -8.07
C ILE A 75 -1.55 -16.79 -9.41
N TYR A 76 -2.33 -17.08 -10.44
CA TYR A 76 -2.18 -16.46 -11.75
C TYR A 76 -2.34 -14.92 -11.69
N GLU A 77 -3.39 -14.43 -11.03
CA GLU A 77 -3.64 -12.98 -10.92
C GLU A 77 -2.57 -12.26 -10.10
N ILE A 78 -2.09 -12.86 -9.00
CA ILE A 78 -0.97 -12.32 -8.23
C ILE A 78 0.29 -12.22 -9.11
N GLN A 79 0.66 -13.29 -9.81
CA GLN A 79 1.83 -13.30 -10.69
C GLN A 79 1.72 -12.25 -11.80
N LYS A 80 0.58 -12.17 -12.46
CA LYS A 80 0.30 -11.19 -13.52
C LYS A 80 0.44 -9.75 -13.01
N GLN A 81 -0.19 -9.42 -11.88
CA GLN A 81 -0.12 -8.09 -11.29
C GLN A 81 1.31 -7.75 -10.83
N MET A 82 2.03 -8.69 -10.25
CA MET A 82 3.44 -8.51 -9.87
C MET A 82 4.32 -8.21 -11.07
N VAL A 83 4.18 -8.95 -12.18
CA VAL A 83 4.95 -8.69 -13.41
C VAL A 83 4.64 -7.31 -13.98
N LEU A 84 3.35 -6.92 -14.03
CA LEU A 84 2.96 -5.60 -14.53
C LEU A 84 3.56 -4.47 -13.68
N VAL A 85 3.51 -4.59 -12.36
CA VAL A 85 4.07 -3.60 -11.46
C VAL A 85 5.58 -3.52 -11.59
N LEU A 86 6.29 -4.68 -11.61
CA LEU A 86 7.74 -4.72 -11.75
C LEU A 86 8.23 -4.10 -13.06
N ASN A 87 7.46 -4.20 -14.13
CA ASN A 87 7.78 -3.55 -15.40
C ASN A 87 7.58 -2.02 -15.38
N ASN A 88 6.69 -1.53 -14.52
CA ASN A 88 6.31 -0.12 -14.48
C ASN A 88 6.99 0.67 -13.34
N ILE A 89 7.58 0.00 -12.35
CA ILE A 89 8.30 0.69 -11.27
C ILE A 89 9.57 1.33 -11.83
N ARG A 90 9.61 2.66 -11.78
CA ARG A 90 10.81 3.47 -12.03
C ARG A 90 11.05 4.32 -10.80
N VAL A 91 12.22 4.16 -10.20
CA VAL A 91 12.63 5.01 -9.08
C VAL A 91 13.37 6.21 -9.67
N GLU A 92 12.70 7.34 -9.73
CA GLU A 92 13.33 8.60 -10.14
C GLU A 92 14.05 9.21 -8.94
N LYS A 93 15.28 9.69 -9.15
CA LYS A 93 15.91 10.57 -8.17
C LYS A 93 15.08 11.85 -8.12
N LYS A 94 14.45 12.15 -6.99
CA LYS A 94 14.07 13.52 -6.68
C LYS A 94 15.37 14.32 -6.75
N SER A 95 15.53 15.14 -7.78
CA SER A 95 16.70 16.03 -7.87
C SER A 95 16.74 16.83 -6.57
N GLU A 96 17.89 16.78 -5.87
CA GLU A 96 18.16 17.52 -4.62
C GLU A 96 18.11 19.05 -4.81
N ASN A 97 17.63 19.54 -5.96
CA ASN A 97 17.46 20.95 -6.30
C ASN A 97 15.99 21.42 -6.27
N GLN A 98 15.20 20.94 -5.34
CA GLN A 98 14.19 21.79 -4.73
C GLN A 98 14.70 22.08 -3.32
N GLU A 99 15.51 23.16 -3.25
CA GLU A 99 15.72 23.90 -2.02
C GLU A 99 14.40 23.88 -1.23
N ASP A 100 14.51 23.43 0.01
CA ASP A 100 13.51 23.68 1.04
C ASP A 100 13.26 25.19 1.13
N LYS A 101 12.50 25.72 0.16
CA LYS A 101 11.90 27.04 0.30
C LYS A 101 10.61 26.84 1.07
N ASN A 102 10.70 27.24 2.32
CA ASN A 102 9.62 27.44 3.28
C ASN A 102 9.17 26.24 4.12
N ILE A 103 10.09 25.70 4.93
CA ILE A 103 9.77 25.58 6.34
C ILE A 103 10.57 26.70 7.02
N GLU A 104 10.06 27.92 6.95
CA GLU A 104 10.47 28.90 7.94
C GLU A 104 10.17 28.26 9.31
N PRO A 105 11.19 28.13 10.19
CA PRO A 105 10.88 27.80 11.58
C PRO A 105 9.96 28.92 12.05
N ILE A 106 8.75 28.57 12.50
CA ILE A 106 7.81 29.49 13.10
C ILE A 106 8.36 29.91 14.47
N THR A 107 9.51 30.57 14.44
CA THR A 107 9.96 31.47 15.48
C THR A 107 9.52 32.89 15.10
N LYS A 108 8.22 33.09 14.80
CA LYS A 108 7.65 34.41 14.98
C LYS A 108 7.86 34.73 16.43
N LYS A 109 8.82 35.64 16.72
CA LYS A 109 8.99 36.20 18.04
C LYS A 109 7.60 36.80 18.40
N ILE A 110 6.92 36.13 19.32
CA ILE A 110 5.58 36.54 19.75
C ILE A 110 5.72 37.92 20.39
N GLY A 111 5.08 38.89 19.81
CA GLY A 111 5.10 40.24 20.32
C GLY A 111 4.44 40.30 21.74
N ARG A 112 4.93 41.16 22.57
CA ARG A 112 4.46 41.33 23.97
C ARG A 112 2.95 41.56 24.05
N ASN A 113 2.34 42.15 23.03
CA ASN A 113 0.90 42.46 22.96
C ASN A 113 0.09 41.44 22.13
N ASP A 114 0.71 40.46 21.51
CA ASP A 114 0.04 39.42 20.70
C ASP A 114 -0.77 38.45 21.58
N PRO A 115 -1.83 37.84 21.06
CA PRO A 115 -2.56 36.81 21.78
C PRO A 115 -1.65 35.66 22.16
N CYS A 116 -1.78 35.17 23.39
CA CYS A 116 -0.92 34.09 23.87
C CYS A 116 -1.24 32.78 23.14
N PRO A 117 -0.25 32.05 22.65
CA PRO A 117 -0.45 30.81 21.89
C PRO A 117 -1.02 29.63 22.70
N CYS A 118 -1.12 29.81 24.05
CA CYS A 118 -1.75 28.79 24.90
C CYS A 118 -3.29 28.75 24.79
N GLY A 119 -3.92 29.64 23.99
CA GLY A 119 -5.37 29.68 23.81
C GLY A 119 -6.16 30.33 24.96
N SER A 120 -5.49 30.97 25.94
CA SER A 120 -6.14 31.60 27.10
C SER A 120 -6.89 32.90 26.77
N GLY A 121 -6.81 33.41 25.54
CA GLY A 121 -7.39 34.70 25.12
C GLY A 121 -6.69 35.93 25.69
N LYS A 122 -5.68 35.76 26.56
CA LYS A 122 -4.92 36.87 27.16
C LYS A 122 -3.72 37.26 26.28
N LYS A 123 -3.28 38.54 26.41
CA LYS A 123 -2.05 39.00 25.74
C LYS A 123 -0.84 38.27 26.31
N TYR A 124 0.20 37.99 25.47
CA TYR A 124 1.38 37.26 25.86
C TYR A 124 2.05 37.79 27.14
N LYS A 125 2.16 39.10 27.28
CA LYS A 125 2.68 39.78 28.49
C LYS A 125 1.89 39.55 29.77
N GLN A 126 0.63 39.15 29.68
CA GLN A 126 -0.27 38.86 30.79
C GLN A 126 -0.48 37.36 31.06
N CYS A 127 0.27 36.52 30.36
CA CYS A 127 0.21 35.09 30.47
C CYS A 127 1.65 34.53 30.55
N HIS A 128 2.16 33.94 29.50
CA HIS A 128 3.47 33.29 29.47
C HIS A 128 4.65 34.28 29.32
N GLY A 129 4.40 35.50 29.00
CA GLY A 129 5.41 36.58 28.93
C GLY A 129 5.41 37.54 30.13
N SER A 130 4.77 37.18 31.23
CA SER A 130 4.87 37.91 32.52
C SER A 130 6.09 37.39 33.27
N ASN A 131 7.19 38.12 33.22
CA ASN A 131 8.29 38.02 34.20
C ASN A 131 8.06 39.07 35.26
#